data_b6561891331ffbc5f3a463dfd154df08
#
_entry.id   b6561891331ffbc5f3a463dfd154df08
#
_cell.length_a   1.000
_cell.length_b   1.000
_cell.length_c   1.000
_cell.angle_alpha   90.00
_cell.angle_beta   90.00
_cell.angle_gamma   90.00
#
_symmetry.space_group_name_H-M   'P 1'
#
loop_
_entity.id
_entity.type
_entity.pdbx_description
1 polymer ?
#
loop_
_entity_poly.entity_id
_entity_poly.type
_entity_poly.pdbx_seq_one_letter_code
_entity_poly.pdbx_strand_id
1 'polypeptide(L)'
;DIPFLRSNKDYDTLPLGIIITENCITTVCLEPNAVTAEFGSHNTKLFSTFKKTRFLFQILFKSATLYLKYIRIIIRRTDELEKHLRQSMQNSDLFNLLDLQKSLTYFSTSLRSNYIVMEKLLRLRGATQSRHLIKLYEEDEDLLEDVIIEYKQAVEMVEMYSHILNSMMEVFASIISNNLNLVMKFLATMTIVLAI
;
A
#
# COMPACT_ATOMS: atom_id res chain seq x y z
N ASP A 1 -3.60 -8.43 5.97
CA ASP A 1 -4.41 -7.46 5.20
C ASP A 1 -3.99 -7.46 3.75
N ILE A 2 -4.93 -7.17 2.85
CA ILE A 2 -4.71 -7.08 1.40
C ILE A 2 -5.03 -5.67 0.92
N PRO A 3 -4.38 -5.19 -0.17
CA PRO A 3 -4.67 -3.87 -0.71
C PRO A 3 -6.02 -3.87 -1.42
N PHE A 4 -6.76 -2.79 -1.25
CA PHE A 4 -8.11 -2.63 -1.77
C PHE A 4 -8.29 -1.26 -2.41
N LEU A 5 -9.01 -1.22 -3.54
CA LEU A 5 -9.38 0.02 -4.23
C LEU A 5 -10.86 0.27 -4.01
N ARG A 6 -11.21 1.34 -3.30
CA ARG A 6 -12.60 1.76 -3.07
C ARG A 6 -13.23 2.36 -4.33
N SER A 7 -14.55 2.42 -4.36
CA SER A 7 -15.33 2.97 -5.48
C SER A 7 -15.01 4.44 -5.79
N ASN A 8 -14.61 5.22 -4.78
CA ASN A 8 -14.16 6.62 -4.92
C ASN A 8 -12.72 6.77 -5.40
N LYS A 9 -12.06 5.68 -5.80
CA LYS A 9 -10.66 5.60 -6.23
C LYS A 9 -9.61 5.81 -5.13
N ASP A 10 -10.00 5.76 -3.86
CA ASP A 10 -9.07 5.76 -2.73
C ASP A 10 -8.52 4.35 -2.49
N TYR A 11 -7.27 4.28 -2.06
CA TYR A 11 -6.63 3.03 -1.71
C TYR A 11 -6.74 2.79 -0.21
N ASP A 12 -7.17 1.59 0.15
CA ASP A 12 -7.37 1.15 1.51
C ASP A 12 -6.88 -0.29 1.66
N THR A 13 -7.08 -0.88 2.81
CA THR A 13 -6.77 -2.29 3.07
C THR A 13 -7.98 -3.02 3.63
N LEU A 14 -8.09 -4.32 3.30
CA LEU A 14 -9.10 -5.21 3.84
C LEU A 14 -8.45 -6.39 4.57
N PRO A 15 -9.00 -6.82 5.70
CA PRO A 15 -8.57 -8.04 6.35
C PRO A 15 -8.94 -9.27 5.50
N LEU A 16 -7.95 -10.11 5.23
CA LEU A 16 -8.13 -11.42 4.61
C LEU A 16 -7.82 -12.50 5.64
N GLY A 17 -8.82 -13.21 6.12
CA GLY A 17 -8.66 -14.41 6.93
C GLY A 17 -8.29 -15.59 6.05
N ILE A 18 -7.27 -16.37 6.45
CA ILE A 18 -6.86 -17.60 5.78
C ILE A 18 -6.85 -18.70 6.84
N ILE A 19 -7.73 -19.69 6.69
CA ILE A 19 -7.90 -20.82 7.60
C ILE A 19 -7.43 -22.08 6.88
N ILE A 20 -6.42 -22.74 7.45
CA ILE A 20 -5.86 -23.97 6.92
C ILE A 20 -6.26 -25.14 7.82
N THR A 21 -6.86 -26.14 7.22
CA THR A 21 -7.20 -27.40 7.87
C THR A 21 -6.50 -28.58 7.18
N GLU A 22 -6.67 -29.78 7.70
CA GLU A 22 -6.09 -31.00 7.09
C GLU A 22 -6.57 -31.19 5.63
N ASN A 23 -7.79 -30.81 5.32
CA ASN A 23 -8.41 -31.10 4.02
C ASN A 23 -8.64 -29.89 3.12
N CYS A 24 -8.65 -28.66 3.67
CA CYS A 24 -9.00 -27.47 2.88
C CYS A 24 -8.26 -26.20 3.34
N ILE A 25 -8.25 -25.22 2.46
CA ILE A 25 -7.92 -23.82 2.76
C ILE A 25 -9.20 -23.01 2.53
N THR A 26 -9.57 -22.21 3.53
CA THR A 26 -10.73 -21.32 3.47
C THR A 26 -10.23 -19.87 3.56
N THR A 27 -10.65 -19.03 2.64
CA THR A 27 -10.41 -17.58 2.70
C THR A 27 -11.68 -16.86 3.06
N VAL A 28 -11.60 -15.88 3.98
CA VAL A 28 -12.72 -15.07 4.44
C VAL A 28 -12.34 -13.60 4.27
N CYS A 29 -13.17 -12.85 3.57
CA CYS A 29 -13.01 -11.42 3.36
C CYS A 29 -14.38 -10.75 3.36
N LEU A 30 -14.44 -9.48 3.81
CA LEU A 30 -15.70 -8.73 3.89
C LEU A 30 -16.25 -8.33 2.52
N GLU A 31 -15.37 -8.10 1.55
CA GLU A 31 -15.73 -7.62 0.22
C GLU A 31 -15.03 -8.45 -0.86
N PRO A 32 -15.62 -8.57 -2.07
CA PRO A 32 -14.93 -9.10 -3.24
C PRO A 32 -13.65 -8.30 -3.50
N ASN A 33 -12.55 -9.01 -3.73
CA ASN A 33 -11.24 -8.36 -3.87
C ASN A 33 -10.41 -8.99 -4.99
N ALA A 34 -9.46 -8.22 -5.50
CA ALA A 34 -8.63 -8.61 -6.63
C ALA A 34 -7.65 -9.75 -6.32
N VAL A 35 -7.30 -9.98 -5.03
CA VAL A 35 -6.41 -11.08 -4.64
C VAL A 35 -7.12 -12.41 -4.79
N THR A 36 -8.30 -12.56 -4.19
CA THR A 36 -9.06 -13.82 -4.24
C THR A 36 -9.68 -14.09 -5.61
N ALA A 37 -10.05 -13.03 -6.35
CA ALA A 37 -10.60 -13.16 -7.70
C ALA A 37 -9.63 -13.83 -8.68
N GLU A 38 -8.31 -13.70 -8.48
CA GLU A 38 -7.29 -14.33 -9.32
C GLU A 38 -7.36 -15.87 -9.23
N PHE A 39 -7.79 -16.39 -8.09
CA PHE A 39 -7.88 -17.83 -7.82
C PHE A 39 -9.25 -18.44 -8.14
N GLY A 40 -9.99 -17.80 -9.04
CA GLY A 40 -11.28 -18.29 -9.54
C GLY A 40 -11.15 -19.43 -10.53
N SER A 41 -12.29 -20.06 -10.84
CA SER A 41 -12.40 -21.24 -11.73
C SER A 41 -11.82 -21.03 -13.14
N HIS A 42 -11.68 -19.79 -13.60
CA HIS A 42 -11.14 -19.48 -14.91
C HIS A 42 -9.60 -19.57 -14.99
N ASN A 43 -8.90 -19.56 -13.86
CA ASN A 43 -7.45 -19.51 -13.77
C ASN A 43 -6.82 -20.79 -13.20
N THR A 44 -7.52 -21.92 -13.21
CA THR A 44 -7.10 -23.18 -12.58
C THR A 44 -5.75 -23.73 -13.06
N LYS A 45 -5.24 -23.27 -14.20
CA LYS A 45 -3.90 -23.65 -14.70
C LYS A 45 -2.75 -22.96 -13.99
N LEU A 46 -3.00 -21.82 -13.29
CA LEU A 46 -1.98 -20.98 -12.68
C LEU A 46 -1.69 -21.34 -11.22
N PHE A 47 -2.56 -22.11 -10.58
CA PHE A 47 -2.40 -22.48 -9.17
C PHE A 47 -2.89 -23.91 -8.90
N SER A 48 -2.39 -24.51 -7.83
CA SER A 48 -2.79 -25.83 -7.38
C SER A 48 -3.17 -25.80 -5.91
N THR A 49 -4.42 -26.08 -5.61
CA THR A 49 -4.92 -26.16 -4.24
C THR A 49 -4.51 -27.43 -3.51
N PHE A 50 -3.99 -28.42 -4.23
CA PHE A 50 -3.51 -29.67 -3.65
C PHE A 50 -2.29 -29.47 -2.75
N LYS A 51 -1.35 -28.60 -3.16
CA LYS A 51 -0.20 -28.17 -2.35
C LYS A 51 -0.59 -26.95 -1.51
N LYS A 52 -1.19 -27.16 -0.33
CA LYS A 52 -1.74 -26.09 0.52
C LYS A 52 -0.74 -25.00 0.89
N THR A 53 0.49 -25.37 1.25
CA THR A 53 1.55 -24.41 1.58
C THR A 53 1.86 -23.52 0.38
N ARG A 54 2.05 -24.13 -0.79
CA ARG A 54 2.30 -23.40 -2.04
C ARG A 54 1.15 -22.46 -2.39
N PHE A 55 -0.09 -22.93 -2.23
CA PHE A 55 -1.27 -22.10 -2.49
C PHE A 55 -1.37 -20.91 -1.53
N LEU A 56 -1.06 -21.11 -0.25
CA LEU A 56 -0.93 -20.01 0.71
C LEU A 56 0.08 -18.97 0.23
N PHE A 57 1.28 -19.39 -0.17
CA PHE A 57 2.32 -18.46 -0.63
C PHE A 57 1.96 -17.76 -1.93
N GLN A 58 1.23 -18.41 -2.82
CA GLN A 58 0.68 -17.77 -4.03
C GLN A 58 -0.32 -16.65 -3.70
N ILE A 59 -1.20 -16.84 -2.69
CA ILE A 59 -2.09 -15.77 -2.22
C ILE A 59 -1.29 -14.60 -1.66
N LEU A 60 -0.27 -14.87 -0.86
CA LEU A 60 0.58 -13.86 -0.27
C LEU A 60 1.41 -13.10 -1.33
N PHE A 61 1.97 -13.83 -2.29
CA PHE A 61 2.69 -13.24 -3.42
C PHE A 61 1.79 -12.31 -4.25
N LYS A 62 0.57 -12.76 -4.53
CA LYS A 62 -0.41 -11.94 -5.26
C LYS A 62 -0.78 -10.68 -4.48
N SER A 63 -0.93 -10.77 -3.16
CA SER A 63 -1.16 -9.61 -2.31
C SER A 63 0.01 -8.62 -2.39
N ALA A 64 1.25 -9.08 -2.28
CA ALA A 64 2.45 -8.25 -2.40
C ALA A 64 2.53 -7.53 -3.76
N THR A 65 2.33 -8.28 -4.84
CA THR A 65 2.33 -7.73 -6.21
C THR A 65 1.25 -6.64 -6.39
N LEU A 66 0.08 -6.82 -5.78
CA LEU A 66 -1.00 -5.84 -5.82
C LEU A 66 -0.66 -4.58 -5.02
N TYR A 67 -0.03 -4.71 -3.84
CA TYR A 67 0.48 -3.57 -3.09
C TYR A 67 1.45 -2.75 -3.95
N LEU A 68 2.46 -3.39 -4.54
CA LEU A 68 3.43 -2.72 -5.42
C LEU A 68 2.77 -2.04 -6.62
N LYS A 69 1.76 -2.68 -7.22
CA LYS A 69 0.99 -2.08 -8.31
C LYS A 69 0.29 -0.80 -7.87
N TYR A 70 -0.39 -0.82 -6.72
CA TYR A 70 -1.13 0.34 -6.24
C TYR A 70 -0.20 1.45 -5.74
N ILE A 71 0.90 1.12 -5.09
CA ILE A 71 1.94 2.08 -4.70
C ILE A 71 2.47 2.82 -5.94
N ARG A 72 2.79 2.11 -7.03
CA ARG A 72 3.24 2.75 -8.29
C ARG A 72 2.19 3.69 -8.89
N ILE A 73 0.90 3.39 -8.73
CA ILE A 73 -0.16 4.29 -9.19
C ILE A 73 -0.24 5.53 -8.29
N ILE A 74 -0.14 5.37 -6.97
CA ILE A 74 -0.08 6.48 -6.01
C ILE A 74 1.10 7.41 -6.36
N ILE A 75 2.27 6.85 -6.60
CA ILE A 75 3.48 7.60 -6.99
C ILE A 75 3.21 8.46 -8.22
N ARG A 76 2.68 7.88 -9.29
CA ARG A 76 2.38 8.64 -10.52
C ARG A 76 1.38 9.77 -10.28
N ARG A 77 0.34 9.53 -9.47
CA ARG A 77 -0.62 10.57 -9.10
C ARG A 77 0.02 11.68 -8.27
N THR A 78 0.95 11.33 -7.38
CA THR A 78 1.72 12.31 -6.61
C THR A 78 2.54 13.22 -7.52
N ASP A 79 3.23 12.65 -8.50
CA ASP A 79 4.04 13.40 -9.47
C ASP A 79 3.17 14.34 -10.35
N GLU A 80 1.97 13.88 -10.72
CA GLU A 80 1.00 14.70 -11.48
C GLU A 80 0.50 15.87 -10.63
N LEU A 81 0.11 15.63 -9.38
CA LEU A 81 -0.35 16.66 -8.46
C LEU A 81 0.75 17.67 -8.13
N GLU A 82 2.00 17.23 -7.98
CA GLU A 82 3.13 18.13 -7.80
C GLU A 82 3.26 19.12 -8.95
N LYS A 83 3.17 18.65 -10.18
CA LYS A 83 3.24 19.51 -11.37
C LYS A 83 2.10 20.53 -11.40
N HIS A 84 0.88 20.10 -11.08
CA HIS A 84 -0.28 20.99 -11.01
C HIS A 84 -0.11 22.06 -9.93
N LEU A 85 0.33 21.69 -8.73
CA LEU A 85 0.54 22.62 -7.62
C LEU A 85 1.64 23.64 -7.91
N ARG A 86 2.67 23.28 -8.67
CA ARG A 86 3.71 24.22 -9.14
C ARG A 86 3.18 25.26 -10.15
N GLN A 87 2.11 24.93 -10.89
CA GLN A 87 1.51 25.80 -11.92
C GLN A 87 0.37 26.63 -11.38
N SER A 88 -0.52 26.02 -10.61
CA SER A 88 -1.69 26.71 -10.02
C SER A 88 -2.02 26.07 -8.67
N MET A 89 -1.78 26.80 -7.58
CA MET A 89 -2.08 26.32 -6.24
C MET A 89 -3.60 26.27 -6.00
N GLN A 90 -4.20 25.10 -6.18
CA GLN A 90 -5.60 24.87 -5.82
C GLN A 90 -5.69 24.08 -4.52
N ASN A 91 -6.60 24.47 -3.64
CA ASN A 91 -6.83 23.74 -2.38
C ASN A 91 -7.26 22.28 -2.62
N SER A 92 -7.98 22.01 -3.74
CA SER A 92 -8.36 20.65 -4.15
C SER A 92 -7.17 19.71 -4.32
N ASP A 93 -6.06 20.21 -4.86
CA ASP A 93 -4.88 19.40 -5.09
C ASP A 93 -4.15 19.04 -3.78
N LEU A 94 -4.21 19.93 -2.78
CA LEU A 94 -3.73 19.64 -1.44
C LEU A 94 -4.56 18.55 -0.75
N PHE A 95 -5.88 18.58 -0.88
CA PHE A 95 -6.74 17.50 -0.37
C PHE A 95 -6.46 16.17 -1.07
N ASN A 96 -6.24 16.19 -2.39
CA ASN A 96 -5.86 14.98 -3.13
C ASN A 96 -4.51 14.41 -2.64
N LEU A 97 -3.51 15.25 -2.34
CA LEU A 97 -2.25 14.79 -1.74
C LEU A 97 -2.46 14.17 -0.36
N LEU A 98 -3.33 14.77 0.47
CA LEU A 98 -3.68 14.23 1.78
C LEU A 98 -4.33 12.85 1.68
N ASP A 99 -5.23 12.64 0.71
CA ASP A 99 -5.87 11.34 0.49
C ASP A 99 -4.86 10.28 0.03
N LEU A 100 -3.90 10.64 -0.81
CA LEU A 100 -2.81 9.74 -1.19
C LEU A 100 -1.91 9.39 0.01
N GLN A 101 -1.59 10.38 0.86
CA GLN A 101 -0.82 10.14 2.08
C GLN A 101 -1.54 9.20 3.05
N LYS A 102 -2.85 9.40 3.23
CA LYS A 102 -3.70 8.51 4.04
C LYS A 102 -3.66 7.08 3.51
N SER A 103 -3.74 6.91 2.19
CA SER A 103 -3.64 5.60 1.55
C SER A 103 -2.28 4.93 1.80
N LEU A 104 -1.18 5.67 1.68
CA LEU A 104 0.16 5.15 2.02
C LEU A 104 0.29 4.78 3.50
N THR A 105 -0.35 5.53 4.40
CA THR A 105 -0.37 5.21 5.84
C THR A 105 -1.09 3.88 6.11
N TYR A 106 -2.22 3.62 5.47
CA TYR A 106 -2.91 2.33 5.57
C TYR A 106 -2.05 1.20 5.03
N PHE A 107 -1.42 1.40 3.87
CA PHE A 107 -0.52 0.42 3.28
C PHE A 107 0.69 0.14 4.18
N SER A 108 1.32 1.18 4.74
CA SER A 108 2.47 1.03 5.65
C SER A 108 2.12 0.15 6.84
N THR A 109 0.99 0.42 7.49
CA THR A 109 0.54 -0.34 8.66
C THR A 109 0.27 -1.80 8.33
N SER A 110 -0.45 -2.05 7.24
CA SER A 110 -0.79 -3.40 6.80
C SER A 110 0.41 -4.19 6.30
N LEU A 111 1.30 -3.56 5.53
CA LEU A 111 2.52 -4.20 5.02
C LEU A 111 3.46 -4.62 6.15
N ARG A 112 3.66 -3.76 7.16
CA ARG A 112 4.46 -4.09 8.34
C ARG A 112 3.87 -5.27 9.12
N SER A 113 2.54 -5.28 9.29
CA SER A 113 1.83 -6.38 9.95
C SER A 113 1.98 -7.70 9.16
N ASN A 114 1.81 -7.63 7.84
CA ASN A 114 1.96 -8.79 6.96
C ASN A 114 3.42 -9.29 6.97
N TYR A 115 4.40 -8.40 6.96
CA TYR A 115 5.82 -8.77 7.01
C TYR A 115 6.15 -9.60 8.26
N ILE A 116 5.60 -9.24 9.41
CA ILE A 116 5.75 -10.04 10.66
C ILE A 116 5.18 -11.46 10.47
N VAL A 117 4.08 -11.60 9.75
CA VAL A 117 3.50 -12.93 9.45
C VAL A 117 4.46 -13.74 8.56
N MET A 118 5.07 -13.10 7.53
CA MET A 118 6.05 -13.75 6.66
C MET A 118 7.27 -14.23 7.44
N GLU A 119 7.80 -13.40 8.33
CA GLU A 119 8.92 -13.80 9.20
C GLU A 119 8.57 -15.00 10.11
N LYS A 120 7.34 -15.04 10.63
CA LYS A 120 6.87 -16.20 11.41
C LYS A 120 6.79 -17.46 10.57
N LEU A 121 6.31 -17.36 9.32
CA LEU A 121 6.26 -18.49 8.39
C LEU A 121 7.66 -18.99 8.06
N LEU A 122 8.62 -18.07 7.87
CA LEU A 122 10.02 -18.45 7.60
C LEU A 122 10.65 -19.22 8.78
N ARG A 123 10.29 -18.87 10.03
CA ARG A 123 10.77 -19.57 11.24
C ARG A 123 10.25 -21.02 11.36
N LEU A 124 9.19 -21.37 10.62
CA LEU A 124 8.73 -22.77 10.55
C LEU A 124 9.67 -23.65 9.72
N ARG A 125 10.66 -23.05 9.02
CA ARG A 125 11.74 -23.76 8.34
C ARG A 125 12.52 -24.59 9.37
N GLY A 126 12.60 -25.90 9.16
CA GLY A 126 13.33 -26.81 10.03
C GLY A 126 12.57 -27.32 11.26
N ALA A 127 11.32 -26.91 11.46
CA ALA A 127 10.49 -27.49 12.50
C ALA A 127 10.03 -28.90 12.11
N THR A 128 10.76 -29.91 12.58
CA THR A 128 10.55 -31.35 12.31
C THR A 128 9.28 -31.91 12.94
N GLN A 129 8.40 -31.08 13.52
CA GLN A 129 7.21 -31.55 14.21
C GLN A 129 6.12 -31.90 13.20
N SER A 130 5.78 -33.17 13.17
CA SER A 130 4.74 -33.81 12.34
C SER A 130 3.31 -33.28 12.55
N ARG A 131 3.10 -32.27 13.39
CA ARG A 131 1.80 -31.65 13.71
C ARG A 131 1.52 -30.34 12.97
N HIS A 132 2.45 -29.82 12.18
CA HIS A 132 2.18 -28.57 11.47
C HIS A 132 1.35 -28.83 10.20
N LEU A 133 0.22 -28.11 10.08
CA LEU A 133 -0.63 -28.10 8.87
C LEU A 133 0.08 -27.50 7.67
N ILE A 134 1.07 -26.64 7.92
CA ILE A 134 1.94 -26.03 6.91
C ILE A 134 3.25 -26.82 6.89
N LYS A 135 3.49 -27.54 5.80
CA LYS A 135 4.76 -28.23 5.56
C LYS A 135 5.51 -27.48 4.47
N LEU A 136 6.69 -26.98 4.80
CA LEU A 136 7.60 -26.35 3.84
C LEU A 136 8.36 -27.44 3.09
N TYR A 137 8.24 -27.43 1.77
CA TYR A 137 9.08 -28.21 0.86
C TYR A 137 10.13 -27.27 0.26
N GLU A 138 11.25 -27.80 -0.19
CA GLU A 138 12.35 -27.01 -0.77
C GLU A 138 11.87 -26.06 -1.88
N GLU A 139 10.99 -26.53 -2.76
CA GLU A 139 10.34 -25.72 -3.81
C GLU A 139 9.45 -24.57 -3.30
N ASP A 140 8.97 -24.67 -2.06
CA ASP A 140 8.09 -23.66 -1.45
C ASP A 140 8.92 -22.62 -0.69
N GLU A 141 10.16 -22.93 -0.32
CA GLU A 141 11.07 -22.01 0.34
C GLU A 141 11.45 -20.85 -0.58
N ASP A 142 11.81 -21.14 -1.83
CA ASP A 142 12.12 -20.13 -2.84
C ASP A 142 10.94 -19.17 -3.04
N LEU A 143 9.72 -19.72 -3.14
CA LEU A 143 8.52 -18.90 -3.29
C LEU A 143 8.27 -18.03 -2.04
N LEU A 144 8.51 -18.52 -0.84
CA LEU A 144 8.40 -17.74 0.39
C LEU A 144 9.44 -16.62 0.44
N GLU A 145 10.67 -16.89 0.03
CA GLU A 145 11.73 -15.88 -0.06
C GLU A 145 11.34 -14.78 -1.07
N ASP A 146 10.82 -15.13 -2.22
CA ASP A 146 10.29 -14.17 -3.21
C ASP A 146 9.16 -13.31 -2.62
N VAL A 147 8.22 -13.91 -1.89
CA VAL A 147 7.15 -13.19 -1.20
C VAL A 147 7.72 -12.17 -0.22
N ILE A 148 8.70 -12.56 0.58
CA ILE A 148 9.36 -11.69 1.57
C ILE A 148 10.05 -10.51 0.89
N ILE A 149 10.75 -10.75 -0.20
CA ILE A 149 11.43 -9.71 -0.99
C ILE A 149 10.42 -8.69 -1.51
N GLU A 150 9.31 -9.15 -2.11
CA GLU A 150 8.25 -8.27 -2.63
C GLU A 150 7.59 -7.44 -1.51
N TYR A 151 7.30 -8.04 -0.35
CA TYR A 151 6.78 -7.30 0.79
C TYR A 151 7.77 -6.28 1.34
N LYS A 152 9.05 -6.64 1.45
CA LYS A 152 10.10 -5.72 1.89
C LYS A 152 10.22 -4.54 0.94
N GLN A 153 10.24 -4.79 -0.37
CA GLN A 153 10.25 -3.73 -1.38
C GLN A 153 9.02 -2.81 -1.23
N ALA A 154 7.84 -3.37 -1.01
CA ALA A 154 6.63 -2.58 -0.81
C ALA A 154 6.70 -1.70 0.44
N VAL A 155 7.22 -2.21 1.56
CA VAL A 155 7.45 -1.44 2.80
C VAL A 155 8.39 -0.27 2.54
N GLU A 156 9.55 -0.53 1.95
CA GLU A 156 10.56 0.51 1.65
C GLU A 156 10.00 1.60 0.72
N MET A 157 9.25 1.21 -0.31
CA MET A 157 8.61 2.16 -1.22
C MET A 157 7.56 3.03 -0.51
N VAL A 158 6.70 2.44 0.32
CA VAL A 158 5.68 3.21 1.05
C VAL A 158 6.34 4.19 2.02
N GLU A 159 7.35 3.78 2.76
CA GLU A 159 8.08 4.65 3.70
C GLU A 159 8.72 5.83 2.97
N MET A 160 9.45 5.56 1.89
CA MET A 160 10.10 6.61 1.10
C MET A 160 9.08 7.61 0.55
N TYR A 161 7.99 7.15 -0.07
CA TYR A 161 7.01 8.05 -0.66
C TYR A 161 6.12 8.75 0.37
N SER A 162 5.90 8.17 1.55
CA SER A 162 5.27 8.88 2.67
C SER A 162 6.11 10.07 3.12
N HIS A 163 7.43 9.92 3.20
CA HIS A 163 8.34 11.03 3.51
C HIS A 163 8.32 12.12 2.42
N ILE A 164 8.35 11.72 1.15
CA ILE A 164 8.27 12.67 0.02
C ILE A 164 6.97 13.48 0.09
N LEU A 165 5.82 12.81 0.27
CA LEU A 165 4.52 13.48 0.37
C LEU A 165 4.45 14.45 1.55
N ASN A 166 4.96 14.06 2.72
CA ASN A 166 5.03 14.94 3.88
C ASN A 166 5.86 16.19 3.58
N SER A 167 7.05 16.02 3.01
CA SER A 167 7.92 17.15 2.64
C SER A 167 7.26 18.05 1.61
N MET A 168 6.56 17.51 0.63
CA MET A 168 5.81 18.30 -0.36
C MET A 168 4.73 19.15 0.32
N MET A 169 3.94 18.57 1.22
CA MET A 169 2.88 19.32 1.95
C MET A 169 3.47 20.45 2.79
N GLU A 170 4.60 20.23 3.47
CA GLU A 170 5.30 21.27 4.23
C GLU A 170 5.77 22.43 3.33
N VAL A 171 6.34 22.11 2.17
CA VAL A 171 6.78 23.12 1.20
C VAL A 171 5.59 23.93 0.69
N PHE A 172 4.49 23.28 0.31
CA PHE A 172 3.30 23.99 -0.17
C PHE A 172 2.64 24.84 0.93
N ALA A 173 2.58 24.39 2.18
CA ALA A 173 2.12 25.19 3.31
C ALA A 173 2.97 26.44 3.50
N SER A 174 4.29 26.31 3.37
CA SER A 174 5.24 27.43 3.44
C SER A 174 5.03 28.45 2.30
N ILE A 175 4.82 27.97 1.07
CA ILE A 175 4.56 28.85 -0.09
C ILE A 175 3.24 29.61 0.09
N ILE A 176 2.18 28.95 0.54
CA ILE A 176 0.89 29.59 0.82
C ILE A 176 1.06 30.70 1.87
N SER A 177 1.76 30.40 2.98
CA SER A 177 2.03 31.38 4.03
C SER A 177 2.83 32.60 3.50
N ASN A 178 3.84 32.33 2.68
CA ASN A 178 4.64 33.41 2.07
C ASN A 178 3.80 34.28 1.12
N ASN A 179 2.95 33.68 0.30
CA ASN A 179 2.04 34.41 -0.61
C ASN A 179 1.06 35.29 0.17
N LEU A 180 0.48 34.77 1.28
CA LEU A 180 -0.39 35.56 2.16
C LEU A 180 0.38 36.76 2.76
N ASN A 181 1.61 36.59 3.24
CA ASN A 181 2.41 37.66 3.76
C ASN A 181 2.72 38.73 2.70
N LEU A 182 2.92 38.33 1.46
CA LEU A 182 3.16 39.26 0.34
C LEU A 182 1.92 40.09 0.03
N VAL A 183 0.73 39.45 -0.02
CA VAL A 183 -0.55 40.16 -0.19
C VAL A 183 -0.83 41.11 0.95
N MET A 184 -0.58 40.69 2.20
CA MET A 184 -0.74 41.57 3.38
C MET A 184 0.19 42.78 3.35
N LYS A 185 1.45 42.58 2.96
CA LYS A 185 2.41 43.74 2.77
C LYS A 185 1.93 44.68 1.69
N PHE A 186 1.44 44.17 0.57
CA PHE A 186 0.89 45.00 -0.51
C PHE A 186 -0.31 45.82 -0.03
N LEU A 187 -1.28 45.21 0.65
CA LEU A 187 -2.47 45.88 1.20
C LEU A 187 -2.06 46.95 2.22
N ALA A 188 -1.15 46.63 3.13
CA ALA A 188 -0.64 47.59 4.12
C ALA A 188 -0.01 48.83 3.44
N THR A 189 0.84 48.58 2.43
CA THR A 189 1.46 49.66 1.66
C THR A 189 0.41 50.52 0.96
N MET A 190 -0.55 49.87 0.32
CA MET A 190 -1.61 50.58 -0.39
C MET A 190 -2.49 51.44 0.58
N THR A 191 -2.78 50.89 1.76
CA THR A 191 -3.53 51.60 2.81
C THR A 191 -2.77 52.84 3.28
N ILE A 192 -1.44 52.76 3.49
CA ILE A 192 -0.62 53.89 3.89
C ILE A 192 -0.63 55.00 2.80
N VAL A 193 -0.45 54.60 1.54
CA VAL A 193 -0.47 55.54 0.41
C VAL A 193 -1.83 56.25 0.25
N LEU A 194 -2.93 55.57 0.49
CA LEU A 194 -4.27 56.13 0.38
C LEU A 194 -4.70 56.97 1.60
N ALA A 195 -4.00 56.88 2.73
CA ALA A 195 -4.24 57.63 3.96
C ALA A 195 -3.51 59.00 4.03
N ILE A 196 -2.63 59.26 3.09
CA ILE A 196 -1.89 60.53 2.90
C ILE A 196 -2.60 61.33 1.81
#